data_ff3b4f33f985ef929d4b10ca7ab4b8a3
#
_entry.id   ff3b4f33f985ef929d4b10ca7ab4b8a3
#
_cell.length_a   1.000
_cell.length_b   1.000
_cell.length_c   1.000
_cell.angle_alpha   90.00
_cell.angle_beta   90.00
_cell.angle_gamma   90.00
#
_symmetry.space_group_name_H-M   'P 1'
#
loop_
_entity.id
_entity.type
_entity.pdbx_description
1 polymer ?
#
loop_
_entity_poly.entity_id
_entity_poly.type
_entity_poly.pdbx_seq_one_letter_code
_entity_poly.pdbx_strand_id
1 'polypeptide(L)'
;MKIRNILMAAMFAGVGATFTSCEDFTDLSPIDSFTDQSYWRTTDDLKMYATNFYGLLSSPSSTLDATSDNFVTSNPSSWLFDETTVPTSGGGWSWGNIRNCNYFFSRYQTAQGNETEIKKYVAEMRFFRSLLYYDKIKSFGDVPWYDRDLKTNDTEELYKARDPRDMVLAHVIEDLQYAVENLPEKKNAEKGRLHKDAARQQLARVCLYYGTYMKYHKENPTGTWNAE
;
A
#
# COMPACT_ATOMS: atom_id res chain seq x y z
N MET A 1 -40.52 61.62 -20.23
CA MET A 1 -39.26 61.19 -19.54
C MET A 1 -39.43 60.02 -18.56
N LYS A 2 -40.59 59.74 -17.98
CA LYS A 2 -40.79 58.71 -16.96
C LYS A 2 -40.89 57.26 -17.51
N ILE A 3 -41.49 57.05 -18.69
CA ILE A 3 -41.70 55.70 -19.26
C ILE A 3 -40.38 55.08 -19.75
N ARG A 4 -39.47 55.88 -20.35
CA ARG A 4 -38.17 55.41 -20.83
C ARG A 4 -37.24 54.92 -19.68
N ASN A 5 -37.34 55.55 -18.53
CA ASN A 5 -36.55 55.17 -17.37
C ASN A 5 -37.12 53.88 -16.70
N ILE A 6 -38.44 53.68 -16.77
CA ILE A 6 -39.09 52.46 -16.28
C ILE A 6 -38.73 51.26 -17.17
N LEU A 7 -38.71 51.42 -18.50
CA LEU A 7 -38.30 50.40 -19.44
C LEU A 7 -36.81 50.03 -19.31
N MET A 8 -35.92 50.99 -19.07
CA MET A 8 -34.49 50.71 -18.75
C MET A 8 -34.32 49.95 -17.45
N ALA A 9 -35.05 50.31 -16.39
CA ALA A 9 -34.98 49.63 -15.10
C ALA A 9 -35.52 48.19 -15.18
N ALA A 10 -36.57 47.95 -15.97
CA ALA A 10 -37.09 46.60 -16.20
C ALA A 10 -36.15 45.73 -17.05
N MET A 11 -35.41 46.31 -17.98
CA MET A 11 -34.40 45.60 -18.77
C MET A 11 -33.16 45.23 -17.97
N PHE A 12 -32.74 46.06 -17.00
CA PHE A 12 -31.65 45.75 -16.08
C PHE A 12 -32.05 44.70 -15.02
N ALA A 13 -33.29 44.69 -14.54
CA ALA A 13 -33.79 43.70 -13.59
C ALA A 13 -33.94 42.29 -14.26
N GLY A 14 -34.21 42.22 -15.56
CA GLY A 14 -34.33 40.96 -16.32
C GLY A 14 -32.98 40.28 -16.59
N VAL A 15 -31.87 41.01 -16.63
CA VAL A 15 -30.54 40.46 -16.87
C VAL A 15 -29.91 39.91 -15.58
N GLY A 16 -30.32 40.37 -14.38
CA GLY A 16 -29.80 39.90 -13.10
C GLY A 16 -30.35 38.56 -12.63
N ALA A 17 -31.41 38.02 -13.26
CA ALA A 17 -32.06 36.79 -12.81
C ALA A 17 -31.59 35.50 -13.53
N THR A 18 -30.62 35.58 -14.45
CA THR A 18 -30.16 34.41 -15.25
C THR A 18 -28.84 33.80 -14.80
N PHE A 19 -28.26 34.23 -13.65
CA PHE A 19 -27.07 33.62 -13.11
C PHE A 19 -27.37 32.68 -11.93
N THR A 20 -28.46 31.91 -12.00
CA THR A 20 -28.51 30.67 -11.18
C THR A 20 -27.71 29.64 -11.94
N SER A 21 -26.41 29.62 -11.69
CA SER A 21 -25.53 28.53 -12.11
C SER A 21 -26.07 27.25 -11.48
N CYS A 22 -26.52 26.31 -12.29
CA CYS A 22 -26.79 24.96 -11.86
C CYS A 22 -25.43 24.30 -11.55
N GLU A 23 -24.94 24.39 -10.31
CA GLU A 23 -23.76 23.66 -9.85
C GLU A 23 -23.94 22.15 -10.02
N ASP A 24 -25.17 21.64 -9.89
CA ASP A 24 -25.49 20.22 -10.05
C ASP A 24 -25.36 19.67 -11.47
N PHE A 25 -25.29 20.50 -12.51
CA PHE A 25 -25.23 20.01 -13.90
C PHE A 25 -23.82 19.65 -14.36
N THR A 26 -22.80 20.15 -13.69
CA THR A 26 -21.38 19.90 -14.02
C THR A 26 -20.73 18.85 -13.10
N ASP A 27 -21.38 18.51 -12.01
CA ASP A 27 -20.86 17.52 -11.03
C ASP A 27 -21.41 16.12 -11.34
N LEU A 28 -21.15 15.66 -12.58
CA LEU A 28 -21.50 14.32 -13.03
C LEU A 28 -20.50 13.32 -12.48
N SER A 29 -20.85 12.68 -11.36
CA SER A 29 -20.15 11.47 -10.95
C SER A 29 -20.51 10.32 -11.89
N PRO A 30 -19.54 9.52 -12.37
CA PRO A 30 -19.81 8.36 -13.19
C PRO A 30 -20.77 7.39 -12.47
N ILE A 31 -21.87 7.01 -13.13
CA ILE A 31 -22.86 6.08 -12.57
C ILE A 31 -22.32 4.65 -12.60
N ASP A 32 -21.41 4.37 -13.53
CA ASP A 32 -20.90 3.02 -13.83
C ASP A 32 -19.52 2.71 -13.20
N SER A 33 -18.95 3.65 -12.44
CA SER A 33 -17.65 3.45 -11.79
C SER A 33 -17.67 3.94 -10.35
N PHE A 34 -17.02 3.16 -9.47
CA PHE A 34 -16.79 3.58 -8.10
C PHE A 34 -15.83 4.77 -8.07
N THR A 35 -16.29 5.90 -7.55
CA THR A 35 -15.44 7.05 -7.25
C THR A 35 -14.90 6.93 -5.83
N ASP A 36 -13.83 7.65 -5.50
CA ASP A 36 -13.32 7.73 -4.14
C ASP A 36 -14.39 8.14 -3.11
N GLN A 37 -15.34 8.98 -3.51
CA GLN A 37 -16.43 9.44 -2.64
C GLN A 37 -17.49 8.37 -2.40
N SER A 38 -17.65 7.40 -3.31
CA SER A 38 -18.69 6.37 -3.24
C SER A 38 -18.19 5.03 -2.71
N TYR A 39 -16.88 4.74 -2.75
CA TYR A 39 -16.32 3.43 -2.47
C TYR A 39 -16.09 3.18 -0.97
N TRP A 40 -15.52 4.11 -0.22
CA TRP A 40 -15.02 3.91 1.15
C TRP A 40 -16.09 4.11 2.22
N ARG A 41 -17.25 3.44 2.12
CA ARG A 41 -18.40 3.70 3.00
C ARG A 41 -18.62 2.66 4.06
N THR A 42 -18.31 1.40 3.80
CA THR A 42 -18.65 0.28 4.65
C THR A 42 -17.44 -0.63 4.91
N THR A 43 -17.58 -1.49 5.92
CA THR A 43 -16.59 -2.56 6.18
C THR A 43 -16.47 -3.54 5.02
N ASP A 44 -17.53 -3.74 4.22
CA ASP A 44 -17.48 -4.61 3.05
C ASP A 44 -16.61 -4.02 1.93
N ASP A 45 -16.60 -2.70 1.78
CA ASP A 45 -15.70 -2.03 0.84
C ASP A 45 -14.24 -2.23 1.25
N LEU A 46 -13.94 -2.12 2.54
CA LEU A 46 -12.59 -2.40 3.07
C LEU A 46 -12.21 -3.87 2.85
N LYS A 47 -13.16 -4.79 3.07
CA LYS A 47 -12.97 -6.22 2.80
C LYS A 47 -12.64 -6.49 1.34
N MET A 48 -13.42 -5.91 0.42
CA MET A 48 -13.20 -6.07 -1.01
C MET A 48 -11.82 -5.56 -1.44
N TYR A 49 -11.45 -4.37 -0.95
CA TYR A 49 -10.14 -3.81 -1.26
C TYR A 49 -9.00 -4.69 -0.76
N ALA A 50 -9.05 -5.10 0.50
CA ALA A 50 -8.03 -5.97 1.10
C ALA A 50 -7.95 -7.34 0.40
N THR A 51 -9.06 -7.87 -0.13
CA THR A 51 -9.08 -9.16 -0.83
C THR A 51 -8.18 -9.17 -2.07
N ASN A 52 -8.04 -8.06 -2.77
CA ASN A 52 -7.17 -7.97 -3.95
C ASN A 52 -5.69 -8.23 -3.63
N PHE A 53 -5.26 -8.01 -2.39
CA PHE A 53 -3.88 -8.21 -1.96
C PHE A 53 -3.53 -9.69 -1.70
N TYR A 54 -4.52 -10.55 -1.55
CA TYR A 54 -4.29 -11.99 -1.36
C TYR A 54 -3.62 -12.64 -2.58
N GLY A 55 -3.77 -12.06 -3.77
CA GLY A 55 -3.03 -12.45 -4.97
C GLY A 55 -1.51 -12.25 -4.88
N LEU A 56 -1.01 -11.48 -3.89
CA LEU A 56 0.42 -11.32 -3.61
C LEU A 56 1.01 -12.51 -2.84
N LEU A 57 0.16 -13.34 -2.22
CA LEU A 57 0.61 -14.52 -1.50
C LEU A 57 0.95 -15.61 -2.51
N SER A 58 2.21 -16.05 -2.50
CA SER A 58 2.68 -17.10 -3.40
C SER A 58 1.95 -18.41 -3.14
N SER A 59 1.50 -19.07 -4.20
CA SER A 59 1.14 -20.49 -4.12
C SER A 59 2.41 -21.33 -3.98
N PRO A 60 2.39 -22.46 -3.26
CA PRO A 60 3.49 -23.41 -3.27
C PRO A 60 3.80 -23.83 -4.71
N SER A 61 5.04 -23.62 -5.14
CA SER A 61 5.49 -24.01 -6.47
C SER A 61 6.40 -25.21 -6.36
N SER A 62 6.24 -26.19 -7.25
CA SER A 62 7.16 -27.32 -7.39
C SER A 62 8.55 -26.91 -7.89
N THR A 63 8.71 -25.65 -8.32
CA THR A 63 9.97 -25.11 -8.83
C THR A 63 10.72 -24.25 -7.85
N LEU A 64 10.35 -24.28 -6.54
CA LEU A 64 11.03 -23.50 -5.49
C LEU A 64 12.53 -23.79 -5.39
N ASP A 65 12.93 -25.02 -5.71
CA ASP A 65 14.34 -25.44 -5.69
C ASP A 65 15.08 -25.16 -7.00
N ALA A 66 14.46 -24.52 -7.97
CA ALA A 66 15.07 -24.22 -9.28
C ALA A 66 16.28 -23.27 -9.22
N THR A 67 16.52 -22.66 -8.07
CA THR A 67 17.69 -21.82 -7.79
C THR A 67 18.66 -22.46 -6.78
N SER A 68 18.45 -23.75 -6.47
CA SER A 68 19.31 -24.54 -5.58
C SER A 68 20.20 -25.50 -6.40
N ASP A 69 21.11 -26.19 -5.73
CA ASP A 69 21.94 -27.24 -6.32
C ASP A 69 21.23 -28.59 -6.46
N ASN A 70 20.01 -28.73 -5.91
CA ASN A 70 19.25 -29.97 -5.89
C ASN A 70 18.36 -30.18 -7.13
N PHE A 71 18.01 -29.08 -7.82
CA PHE A 71 17.05 -29.15 -8.92
C PHE A 71 17.38 -28.12 -10.01
N VAL A 72 17.53 -28.60 -11.23
CA VAL A 72 17.75 -27.77 -12.42
C VAL A 72 16.58 -27.94 -13.37
N THR A 73 15.97 -26.83 -13.76
CA THR A 73 14.94 -26.82 -14.80
C THR A 73 15.55 -26.86 -16.20
N SER A 74 14.73 -27.16 -17.22
CA SER A 74 15.15 -27.05 -18.62
C SER A 74 15.62 -25.65 -19.03
N ASN A 75 15.23 -24.63 -18.25
CA ASN A 75 15.65 -23.24 -18.42
C ASN A 75 16.23 -22.75 -17.08
N PRO A 76 17.51 -23.05 -16.79
CA PRO A 76 18.11 -22.80 -15.50
C PRO A 76 18.24 -21.29 -15.23
N SER A 77 18.23 -20.93 -13.95
CA SER A 77 18.41 -19.55 -13.54
C SER A 77 19.84 -19.06 -13.84
N SER A 78 20.00 -17.91 -14.45
CA SER A 78 21.30 -17.27 -14.71
C SER A 78 22.12 -17.07 -13.43
N TRP A 79 21.44 -16.96 -12.28
CA TRP A 79 22.08 -16.84 -10.97
C TRP A 79 22.97 -18.06 -10.63
N LEU A 80 22.57 -19.26 -11.04
CA LEU A 80 23.33 -20.50 -10.78
C LEU A 80 24.66 -20.56 -11.57
N PHE A 81 24.79 -19.78 -12.63
CA PHE A 81 25.92 -19.79 -13.55
C PHE A 81 26.74 -18.51 -13.53
N ASP A 82 26.54 -17.65 -12.53
CA ASP A 82 27.20 -16.34 -12.42
C ASP A 82 26.96 -15.41 -13.64
N GLU A 83 25.83 -15.61 -14.32
CA GLU A 83 25.42 -14.85 -15.49
C GLU A 83 24.42 -13.73 -15.17
N THR A 84 24.21 -13.45 -13.88
CA THR A 84 23.24 -12.45 -13.42
C THR A 84 23.75 -11.05 -13.75
N THR A 85 22.97 -10.31 -14.50
CA THR A 85 23.23 -8.91 -14.81
C THR A 85 22.24 -7.99 -14.12
N VAL A 86 22.69 -6.80 -13.72
CA VAL A 86 21.82 -5.77 -13.19
C VAL A 86 21.03 -5.17 -14.36
N PRO A 87 19.69 -5.26 -14.37
CA PRO A 87 18.89 -4.71 -15.44
C PRO A 87 18.93 -3.17 -15.43
N THR A 88 18.88 -2.55 -16.60
CA THR A 88 18.86 -1.09 -16.76
C THR A 88 17.52 -0.48 -16.36
N SER A 89 16.45 -1.29 -16.27
CA SER A 89 15.10 -0.85 -15.86
C SER A 89 14.36 -2.00 -15.18
N GLY A 90 13.35 -1.66 -14.37
CA GLY A 90 12.56 -2.64 -13.63
C GLY A 90 13.30 -3.21 -12.42
N GLY A 91 13.88 -4.40 -12.55
CA GLY A 91 14.69 -5.04 -11.49
C GLY A 91 13.96 -5.25 -10.17
N GLY A 92 12.63 -5.29 -10.19
CA GLY A 92 11.81 -5.38 -8.98
C GLY A 92 11.59 -4.06 -8.24
N TRP A 93 12.08 -2.92 -8.75
CA TRP A 93 11.86 -1.58 -8.16
C TRP A 93 10.46 -1.05 -8.49
N SER A 94 9.42 -1.80 -8.11
CA SER A 94 8.02 -1.44 -8.31
C SER A 94 7.37 -1.04 -6.99
N TRP A 95 6.66 0.09 -6.97
CA TRP A 95 6.05 0.69 -5.79
C TRP A 95 4.52 0.69 -5.82
N GLY A 96 3.90 0.18 -6.89
CA GLY A 96 2.46 0.22 -7.10
C GLY A 96 1.66 -0.40 -5.95
N ASN A 97 2.06 -1.60 -5.49
CA ASN A 97 1.34 -2.26 -4.40
C ASN A 97 1.51 -1.56 -3.05
N ILE A 98 2.69 -0.98 -2.77
CA ILE A 98 2.92 -0.16 -1.56
C ILE A 98 2.07 1.10 -1.62
N ARG A 99 2.02 1.76 -2.79
CA ARG A 99 1.13 2.91 -2.99
C ARG A 99 -0.33 2.53 -2.77
N ASN A 100 -0.77 1.38 -3.27
CA ASN A 100 -2.14 0.90 -3.05
C ASN A 100 -2.43 0.62 -1.56
N CYS A 101 -1.46 0.12 -0.77
CA CYS A 101 -1.61 0.04 0.68
C CYS A 101 -1.81 1.42 1.30
N ASN A 102 -0.97 2.38 0.93
CA ASN A 102 -1.03 3.74 1.46
C ASN A 102 -2.31 4.48 1.00
N TYR A 103 -2.78 4.17 -0.21
CA TYR A 103 -4.08 4.64 -0.71
C TYR A 103 -5.24 4.18 0.19
N PHE A 104 -5.24 2.91 0.63
CA PHE A 104 -6.18 2.41 1.62
C PHE A 104 -6.06 3.18 2.95
N PHE A 105 -4.83 3.36 3.48
CA PHE A 105 -4.62 4.01 4.78
C PHE A 105 -5.05 5.46 4.81
N SER A 106 -5.07 6.15 3.69
CA SER A 106 -5.55 7.53 3.61
C SER A 106 -7.08 7.66 3.52
N ARG A 107 -7.83 6.53 3.41
CA ARG A 107 -9.28 6.55 3.13
C ARG A 107 -10.14 5.68 4.06
N TYR A 108 -9.60 4.65 4.66
CA TYR A 108 -10.37 3.69 5.46
C TYR A 108 -11.16 4.31 6.61
N GLN A 109 -10.73 5.49 7.11
CA GLN A 109 -11.39 6.18 8.22
C GLN A 109 -12.79 6.70 7.89
N THR A 110 -13.14 6.82 6.61
CA THR A 110 -14.48 7.22 6.17
C THR A 110 -15.49 6.07 6.23
N ALA A 111 -15.01 4.82 6.30
CA ALA A 111 -15.86 3.65 6.38
C ALA A 111 -16.59 3.58 7.71
N GLN A 112 -17.90 3.36 7.63
CA GLN A 112 -18.76 3.16 8.79
C GLN A 112 -18.99 1.67 9.03
N GLY A 113 -19.11 1.29 10.29
CA GLY A 113 -19.39 -0.09 10.67
C GLY A 113 -18.76 -0.48 12.00
N ASN A 114 -18.61 -1.78 12.21
CA ASN A 114 -18.02 -2.31 13.44
C ASN A 114 -16.52 -2.00 13.51
N GLU A 115 -16.10 -1.32 14.57
CA GLU A 115 -14.70 -0.90 14.76
C GLU A 115 -13.72 -2.09 14.76
N THR A 116 -14.12 -3.23 15.30
CA THR A 116 -13.31 -4.45 15.31
C THR A 116 -13.09 -4.97 13.88
N GLU A 117 -14.09 -4.88 13.02
CA GLU A 117 -13.95 -5.25 11.61
C GLU A 117 -13.10 -4.27 10.83
N ILE A 118 -13.26 -2.96 11.07
CA ILE A 118 -12.38 -1.95 10.47
C ILE A 118 -10.93 -2.24 10.85
N LYS A 119 -10.64 -2.43 12.15
CA LYS A 119 -9.30 -2.78 12.64
C LYS A 119 -8.75 -4.06 12.02
N LYS A 120 -9.59 -5.07 11.80
CA LYS A 120 -9.22 -6.31 11.12
C LYS A 120 -8.72 -6.05 9.69
N TYR A 121 -9.44 -5.26 8.89
CA TYR A 121 -9.03 -4.97 7.52
C TYR A 121 -7.82 -4.03 7.45
N VAL A 122 -7.70 -3.09 8.37
CA VAL A 122 -6.47 -2.30 8.56
C VAL A 122 -5.29 -3.21 8.89
N ALA A 123 -5.49 -4.22 9.74
CA ALA A 123 -4.47 -5.19 10.11
C ALA A 123 -4.04 -6.07 8.91
N GLU A 124 -4.97 -6.49 8.06
CA GLU A 124 -4.64 -7.19 6.81
C GLU A 124 -3.79 -6.30 5.89
N MET A 125 -4.16 -5.05 5.72
CA MET A 125 -3.41 -4.13 4.86
C MET A 125 -2.02 -3.79 5.43
N ARG A 126 -1.87 -3.65 6.75
CA ARG A 126 -0.57 -3.50 7.41
C ARG A 126 0.30 -4.75 7.22
N PHE A 127 -0.29 -5.94 7.34
CA PHE A 127 0.41 -7.18 7.03
C PHE A 127 0.94 -7.19 5.59
N PHE A 128 0.12 -6.82 4.59
CA PHE A 128 0.56 -6.78 3.19
C PHE A 128 1.61 -5.70 2.95
N ARG A 129 1.48 -4.52 3.54
CA ARG A 129 2.52 -3.49 3.44
C ARG A 129 3.84 -3.97 4.02
N SER A 130 3.81 -4.61 5.19
CA SER A 130 5.00 -5.19 5.81
C SER A 130 5.67 -6.25 4.93
N LEU A 131 4.90 -7.12 4.28
CA LEU A 131 5.39 -8.14 3.36
C LEU A 131 6.12 -7.50 2.18
N LEU A 132 5.51 -6.48 1.56
CA LEU A 132 6.06 -5.76 0.43
C LEU A 132 7.36 -5.02 0.78
N TYR A 133 7.40 -4.34 1.92
CA TYR A 133 8.63 -3.67 2.38
C TYR A 133 9.72 -4.64 2.80
N TYR A 134 9.36 -5.75 3.42
CA TYR A 134 10.33 -6.80 3.75
C TYR A 134 11.02 -7.35 2.49
N ASP A 135 10.26 -7.57 1.42
CA ASP A 135 10.82 -7.99 0.13
C ASP A 135 11.72 -6.90 -0.50
N LYS A 136 11.36 -5.62 -0.36
CA LYS A 136 12.21 -4.51 -0.78
C LYS A 136 13.53 -4.46 -0.01
N ILE A 137 13.48 -4.58 1.31
CA ILE A 137 14.69 -4.59 2.17
C ILE A 137 15.61 -5.75 1.80
N LYS A 138 15.07 -6.95 1.55
CA LYS A 138 15.87 -8.11 1.13
C LYS A 138 16.57 -7.87 -0.21
N SER A 139 15.88 -7.23 -1.15
CA SER A 139 16.36 -7.06 -2.52
C SER A 139 17.29 -5.86 -2.68
N PHE A 140 17.05 -4.77 -1.95
CA PHE A 140 17.69 -3.48 -2.21
C PHE A 140 18.42 -2.87 -1.01
N GLY A 141 18.24 -3.43 0.18
CA GLY A 141 18.77 -2.85 1.41
C GLY A 141 18.00 -1.61 1.83
N ASP A 142 18.65 -0.45 1.77
CA ASP A 142 18.02 0.83 2.04
C ASP A 142 17.01 1.18 0.95
N VAL A 143 15.81 1.59 1.37
CA VAL A 143 14.69 1.92 0.49
C VAL A 143 13.87 3.07 1.10
N PRO A 144 13.24 3.94 0.30
CA PRO A 144 12.42 5.00 0.86
C PRO A 144 11.16 4.42 1.54
N TRP A 145 10.88 4.89 2.74
CA TRP A 145 9.62 4.59 3.45
C TRP A 145 8.55 5.61 3.08
N TYR A 146 7.40 5.11 2.65
CA TYR A 146 6.23 5.93 2.34
C TYR A 146 5.06 5.46 3.20
N ASP A 147 4.48 6.36 3.97
CA ASP A 147 3.35 6.11 4.89
C ASP A 147 2.02 6.69 4.39
N ARG A 148 2.04 7.44 3.29
CA ARG A 148 0.89 8.12 2.69
C ARG A 148 0.79 7.89 1.18
N ASP A 149 -0.40 8.15 0.63
CA ASP A 149 -0.64 8.15 -0.82
C ASP A 149 -0.01 9.39 -1.45
N LEU A 150 1.12 9.20 -2.13
CA LEU A 150 1.84 10.27 -2.81
C LEU A 150 1.15 10.66 -4.11
N LYS A 151 1.08 11.96 -4.36
CA LYS A 151 0.59 12.56 -5.60
C LYS A 151 1.75 12.88 -6.54
N THR A 152 1.45 13.11 -7.80
CA THR A 152 2.46 13.43 -8.83
C THR A 152 3.23 14.73 -8.58
N ASN A 153 2.67 15.61 -7.78
CA ASN A 153 3.28 16.89 -7.37
C ASN A 153 4.07 16.81 -6.05
N ASP A 154 4.06 15.67 -5.36
CA ASP A 154 4.88 15.42 -4.15
C ASP A 154 6.35 15.14 -4.52
N THR A 155 6.97 16.03 -5.30
CA THR A 155 8.30 15.81 -5.92
C THR A 155 9.40 15.59 -4.90
N GLU A 156 9.39 16.30 -3.78
CA GLU A 156 10.39 16.14 -2.71
C GLU A 156 10.37 14.70 -2.15
N GLU A 157 9.17 14.16 -1.87
CA GLU A 157 9.02 12.80 -1.36
C GLU A 157 9.29 11.74 -2.43
N LEU A 158 8.88 11.99 -3.69
CA LEU A 158 9.09 11.05 -4.79
C LEU A 158 10.57 10.86 -5.13
N TYR A 159 11.39 11.90 -4.94
CA TYR A 159 12.82 11.90 -5.25
C TYR A 159 13.72 11.94 -4.02
N LYS A 160 13.16 11.68 -2.82
CA LYS A 160 13.98 11.63 -1.61
C LYS A 160 15.03 10.52 -1.66
N ALA A 161 16.08 10.67 -0.89
CA ALA A 161 17.05 9.62 -0.67
C ALA A 161 16.41 8.37 -0.06
N ARG A 162 17.10 7.23 -0.16
CA ARG A 162 16.67 6.01 0.51
C ARG A 162 16.79 6.18 2.02
N ASP A 163 15.79 5.71 2.73
CA ASP A 163 15.85 5.64 4.19
C ASP A 163 16.67 4.41 4.63
N PRO A 164 17.38 4.50 5.75
CA PRO A 164 18.12 3.38 6.30
C PRO A 164 17.24 2.14 6.51
N ARG A 165 17.74 0.96 6.18
CA ARG A 165 16.97 -0.30 6.27
C ARG A 165 16.46 -0.61 7.67
N ASP A 166 17.19 -0.25 8.71
CA ASP A 166 16.80 -0.43 10.11
C ASP A 166 15.59 0.42 10.47
N MET A 167 15.52 1.67 10.00
CA MET A 167 14.35 2.52 10.15
C MET A 167 13.13 1.92 9.42
N VAL A 168 13.30 1.50 8.18
CA VAL A 168 12.21 0.88 7.40
C VAL A 168 11.77 -0.43 8.04
N LEU A 169 12.71 -1.22 8.59
CA LEU A 169 12.41 -2.44 9.29
C LEU A 169 11.61 -2.19 10.58
N ALA A 170 11.92 -1.13 11.34
CA ALA A 170 11.15 -0.76 12.52
C ALA A 170 9.66 -0.57 12.16
N HIS A 171 9.37 0.11 11.06
CA HIS A 171 8.00 0.26 10.56
C HIS A 171 7.38 -1.08 10.09
N VAL A 172 8.17 -1.96 9.47
CA VAL A 172 7.71 -3.32 9.11
C VAL A 172 7.29 -4.11 10.35
N ILE A 173 8.10 -4.04 11.43
CA ILE A 173 7.81 -4.70 12.70
C ILE A 173 6.56 -4.10 13.36
N GLU A 174 6.43 -2.78 13.37
CA GLU A 174 5.25 -2.07 13.89
C GLU A 174 3.96 -2.49 13.16
N ASP A 175 4.00 -2.56 11.83
CA ASP A 175 2.88 -3.02 11.03
C ASP A 175 2.50 -4.48 11.35
N LEU A 176 3.48 -5.35 11.55
CA LEU A 176 3.24 -6.75 11.92
C LEU A 176 2.74 -6.90 13.36
N GLN A 177 3.23 -6.10 14.30
CA GLN A 177 2.72 -6.08 15.68
C GLN A 177 1.25 -5.67 15.69
N TYR A 178 0.89 -4.61 14.98
CA TYR A 178 -0.50 -4.21 14.82
C TYR A 178 -1.36 -5.34 14.21
N ALA A 179 -0.83 -6.05 13.21
CA ALA A 179 -1.52 -7.19 12.61
C ALA A 179 -1.72 -8.34 13.62
N VAL A 180 -0.72 -8.65 14.45
CA VAL A 180 -0.84 -9.65 15.52
C VAL A 180 -1.90 -9.26 16.55
N GLU A 181 -2.02 -7.98 16.87
CA GLU A 181 -3.00 -7.50 17.85
C GLU A 181 -4.43 -7.54 17.32
N ASN A 182 -4.64 -7.16 16.07
CA ASN A 182 -5.98 -6.85 15.54
C ASN A 182 -6.55 -7.88 14.57
N LEU A 183 -5.76 -8.84 14.07
CA LEU A 183 -6.29 -9.96 13.31
C LEU A 183 -7.04 -10.94 14.21
N PRO A 184 -8.02 -11.69 13.69
CA PRO A 184 -8.73 -12.70 14.46
C PRO A 184 -7.83 -13.90 14.80
N GLU A 185 -8.16 -14.63 15.87
CA GLU A 185 -7.60 -15.95 16.11
C GLU A 185 -7.99 -16.91 14.97
N LYS A 186 -7.16 -17.90 14.65
CA LYS A 186 -7.37 -18.84 13.55
C LYS A 186 -8.76 -19.48 13.55
N LYS A 187 -9.29 -19.85 14.74
CA LYS A 187 -10.62 -20.47 14.89
C LYS A 187 -11.79 -19.55 14.52
N ASN A 188 -11.56 -18.22 14.56
CA ASN A 188 -12.57 -17.19 14.30
C ASN A 188 -12.34 -16.52 12.94
N ALA A 189 -11.27 -16.85 12.24
CA ALA A 189 -10.95 -16.28 10.95
C ALA A 189 -11.82 -16.92 9.85
N GLU A 190 -12.23 -16.10 8.90
CA GLU A 190 -12.85 -16.57 7.67
C GLU A 190 -11.85 -17.47 6.91
N LYS A 191 -12.33 -18.58 6.34
CA LYS A 191 -11.48 -19.55 5.64
C LYS A 191 -10.72 -18.88 4.49
N GLY A 192 -9.39 -19.03 4.50
CA GLY A 192 -8.52 -18.46 3.48
C GLY A 192 -8.06 -17.02 3.79
N ARG A 193 -8.51 -16.41 4.89
CA ARG A 193 -8.07 -15.07 5.29
C ARG A 193 -6.97 -15.11 6.36
N LEU A 194 -6.26 -14.00 6.47
CA LEU A 194 -5.20 -13.81 7.45
C LEU A 194 -5.74 -13.91 8.90
N HIS A 195 -4.93 -14.48 9.75
CA HIS A 195 -5.19 -14.61 11.18
C HIS A 195 -3.91 -14.34 11.99
N LYS A 196 -4.03 -14.22 13.29
CA LYS A 196 -2.90 -13.86 14.19
C LYS A 196 -1.67 -14.73 14.00
N ASP A 197 -1.85 -16.05 13.79
CA ASP A 197 -0.70 -16.95 13.68
C ASP A 197 0.09 -16.70 12.37
N ALA A 198 -0.59 -16.31 11.28
CA ALA A 198 0.09 -15.91 10.06
C ALA A 198 0.94 -14.65 10.27
N ALA A 199 0.40 -13.66 10.99
CA ALA A 199 1.13 -12.45 11.33
C ALA A 199 2.31 -12.73 12.28
N ARG A 200 2.12 -13.59 13.31
CA ARG A 200 3.19 -14.03 14.21
C ARG A 200 4.31 -14.76 13.47
N GLN A 201 3.95 -15.64 12.55
CA GLN A 201 4.90 -16.36 11.70
C GLN A 201 5.73 -15.40 10.84
N GLN A 202 5.09 -14.41 10.22
CA GLN A 202 5.79 -13.42 9.40
C GLN A 202 6.68 -12.52 10.26
N LEU A 203 6.21 -12.08 11.42
CA LEU A 203 7.00 -11.30 12.37
C LEU A 203 8.25 -12.08 12.82
N ALA A 204 8.09 -13.35 13.20
CA ALA A 204 9.21 -14.21 13.58
C ALA A 204 10.23 -14.35 12.43
N ARG A 205 9.76 -14.52 11.20
CA ARG A 205 10.63 -14.60 10.00
C ARG A 205 11.42 -13.31 9.79
N VAL A 206 10.76 -12.16 9.88
CA VAL A 206 11.40 -10.85 9.71
C VAL A 206 12.45 -10.63 10.80
N CYS A 207 12.12 -10.89 12.07
CA CYS A 207 13.05 -10.74 13.19
C CYS A 207 14.25 -11.69 13.06
N LEU A 208 14.02 -12.95 12.69
CA LEU A 208 15.11 -13.92 12.49
C LEU A 208 16.04 -13.50 11.36
N TYR A 209 15.47 -13.12 10.20
CA TYR A 209 16.26 -12.67 9.06
C TYR A 209 17.15 -11.47 9.44
N TYR A 210 16.54 -10.46 10.06
CA TYR A 210 17.28 -9.26 10.39
C TYR A 210 18.29 -9.44 11.51
N GLY A 211 17.94 -10.19 12.55
CA GLY A 211 18.87 -10.53 13.62
C GLY A 211 20.09 -11.32 13.12
N THR A 212 19.89 -12.25 12.17
CA THR A 212 21.01 -12.96 11.53
C THR A 212 21.80 -12.02 10.60
N TYR A 213 21.11 -11.14 9.85
CA TYR A 213 21.77 -10.14 9.04
C TYR A 213 22.69 -9.25 9.88
N MET A 214 22.19 -8.67 10.98
CA MET A 214 22.97 -7.84 11.90
C MET A 214 24.16 -8.59 12.50
N LYS A 215 23.96 -9.87 12.84
CA LYS A 215 25.02 -10.70 13.40
C LYS A 215 26.19 -10.88 12.44
N TYR A 216 25.92 -11.07 11.15
CA TYR A 216 26.96 -11.40 10.16
C TYR A 216 27.46 -10.19 9.35
N HIS A 217 26.72 -9.09 9.36
CA HIS A 217 27.08 -7.86 8.63
C HIS A 217 27.30 -6.69 9.61
N LYS A 218 28.19 -6.91 10.58
CA LYS A 218 28.51 -5.93 11.65
C LYS A 218 29.00 -4.58 11.10
N GLU A 219 29.63 -4.60 9.94
CA GLU A 219 30.04 -3.41 9.19
C GLU A 219 28.97 -3.08 8.16
N ASN A 220 27.93 -2.36 8.57
CA ASN A 220 26.96 -1.85 7.63
C ASN A 220 27.62 -0.74 6.77
N PRO A 221 27.71 -0.89 5.43
CA PRO A 221 28.30 0.13 4.58
C PRO A 221 27.57 1.47 4.64
N THR A 222 26.31 1.52 5.08
CA THR A 222 25.55 2.75 5.30
C THR A 222 25.77 3.36 6.68
N GLY A 223 26.38 2.62 7.62
CA GLY A 223 26.73 3.13 8.97
C GLY A 223 25.55 3.55 9.85
N THR A 224 24.35 3.09 9.54
CA THR A 224 23.11 3.63 10.10
C THR A 224 22.48 2.78 11.21
N TRP A 225 23.05 1.62 11.54
CA TRP A 225 22.48 0.78 12.60
C TRP A 225 23.50 0.42 13.70
N ASN A 226 23.01 0.34 14.93
CA ASN A 226 23.77 -0.10 16.09
C ASN A 226 23.45 -1.58 16.37
N ALA A 227 24.45 -2.37 16.72
CA ALA A 227 24.34 -3.80 17.04
C ALA A 227 24.00 -4.01 18.53
N GLU A 228 23.28 -3.08 19.18
CA GLU A 228 22.83 -3.19 20.57
C GLU A 228 21.54 -3.99 20.70
#